data_90e90ee60c168b27cb9e3911ee14f259
#
_entry.id   90e90ee60c168b27cb9e3911ee14f259
#
_cell.length_a   1.000
_cell.length_b   1.000
_cell.length_c   1.000
_cell.angle_alpha   90.00
_cell.angle_beta   90.00
_cell.angle_gamma   90.00
#
_symmetry.space_group_name_H-M   'P 1'
#
loop_
_entity.id
_entity.type
_entity.pdbx_description
1 polymer ?
#
loop_
_entity_poly.entity_id
_entity_poly.type
_entity_poly.pdbx_seq_one_letter_code
_entity_poly.pdbx_strand_id
1 'polypeptide(L)'
;MEEAKRAFGYVCPHCGKPVYAERTPFAMAAGKMDIICACGKSSLHMEPDALQRYHLQVPCGVCGGVHDAVCNDRALFSGRGIGLACAKAQQLCCYIGWPEEVHVKLDALAELCAGLREKEQQPEEQEAKAFYNDVIMYEVLSELKEIAGRDGISCACGGKHWTMKVRHAAVDLVCRDCGAALRIPAANDDDLDNLCCRMKLTIPGKV
;
A
#
# COMPACT_ATOMS: atom_id res chain seq x y z
N MET A 1 -20.30 8.43 -40.03
CA MET A 1 -19.79 7.24 -39.29
C MET A 1 -18.98 7.77 -38.13
N GLU A 2 -19.45 7.55 -36.91
CA GLU A 2 -18.64 7.87 -35.73
C GLU A 2 -17.42 6.94 -35.72
N GLU A 3 -16.24 7.53 -35.60
CA GLU A 3 -14.99 6.78 -35.51
C GLU A 3 -14.96 6.04 -34.17
N ALA A 4 -14.70 4.73 -34.22
CA ALA A 4 -14.67 3.90 -33.02
C ALA A 4 -13.56 4.39 -32.07
N LYS A 5 -13.93 4.88 -30.90
CA LYS A 5 -12.97 5.32 -29.88
C LYS A 5 -12.51 4.19 -28.99
N ARG A 6 -11.30 4.29 -28.47
CA ARG A 6 -10.78 3.47 -27.38
C ARG A 6 -10.58 4.33 -26.16
N ALA A 7 -10.99 3.81 -25.04
CA ALA A 7 -10.80 4.43 -23.75
C ALA A 7 -9.62 3.81 -23.01
N PHE A 8 -8.98 4.61 -22.18
CA PHE A 8 -7.88 4.28 -21.30
C PHE A 8 -8.29 4.60 -19.87
N GLY A 9 -8.07 3.67 -18.95
CA GLY A 9 -8.38 3.85 -17.54
C GLY A 9 -7.27 3.36 -16.64
N TYR A 10 -6.80 4.21 -15.72
CA TYR A 10 -5.88 3.85 -14.63
C TYR A 10 -6.19 4.66 -13.38
N VAL A 11 -5.70 4.22 -12.23
CA VAL A 11 -5.81 4.99 -10.98
C VAL A 11 -4.48 5.66 -10.69
N CYS A 12 -4.53 6.97 -10.46
CA CYS A 12 -3.34 7.76 -10.18
C CYS A 12 -2.67 7.32 -8.87
N PRO A 13 -1.37 6.92 -8.86
CA PRO A 13 -0.67 6.50 -7.65
C PRO A 13 -0.51 7.63 -6.62
N HIS A 14 -0.54 8.90 -7.05
CA HIS A 14 -0.33 10.04 -6.17
C HIS A 14 -1.60 10.53 -5.48
N CYS A 15 -2.70 10.73 -6.25
CA CYS A 15 -3.92 11.29 -5.68
C CYS A 15 -5.07 10.29 -5.49
N GLY A 16 -4.92 9.05 -5.97
CA GLY A 16 -5.93 8.00 -5.85
C GLY A 16 -7.14 8.14 -6.76
N LYS A 17 -7.21 9.20 -7.55
CA LYS A 17 -8.35 9.43 -8.44
C LYS A 17 -8.24 8.58 -9.69
N PRO A 18 -9.37 8.09 -10.21
CA PRO A 18 -9.42 7.45 -11.52
C PRO A 18 -9.08 8.48 -12.62
N VAL A 19 -8.33 8.03 -13.61
CA VAL A 19 -7.96 8.79 -14.81
C VAL A 19 -8.54 8.07 -16.00
N TYR A 20 -9.34 8.79 -16.78
CA TYR A 20 -10.03 8.29 -17.96
C TYR A 20 -9.78 9.21 -19.14
N ALA A 21 -9.53 8.62 -20.31
CA ALA A 21 -9.44 9.37 -21.56
C ALA A 21 -9.84 8.50 -22.76
N GLU A 22 -10.49 9.11 -23.74
CA GLU A 22 -10.80 8.46 -25.01
C GLU A 22 -9.88 8.95 -26.12
N ARG A 23 -9.49 8.05 -27.00
CA ARG A 23 -8.69 8.35 -28.20
C ARG A 23 -9.21 7.57 -29.39
N THR A 24 -9.11 8.17 -30.57
CA THR A 24 -9.38 7.46 -31.82
C THR A 24 -8.16 6.63 -32.24
N PRO A 25 -8.33 5.54 -33.00
CA PRO A 25 -7.20 4.78 -33.54
C PRO A 25 -6.22 5.65 -34.33
N PHE A 26 -6.73 6.63 -35.06
CA PHE A 26 -5.89 7.58 -35.80
C PHE A 26 -4.99 8.40 -34.86
N ALA A 27 -5.54 8.94 -33.77
CA ALA A 27 -4.77 9.69 -32.79
C ALA A 27 -3.70 8.82 -32.10
N MET A 28 -3.99 7.56 -31.87
CA MET A 28 -3.05 6.60 -31.26
C MET A 28 -1.90 6.23 -32.20
N ALA A 29 -2.16 6.12 -33.51
CA ALA A 29 -1.15 5.80 -34.53
C ALA A 29 -0.30 7.03 -34.92
N ALA A 30 -0.76 8.25 -34.65
CA ALA A 30 -0.09 9.50 -35.07
C ALA A 30 1.23 9.80 -34.35
N GLY A 31 1.51 9.12 -33.22
CA GLY A 31 2.75 9.31 -32.45
C GLY A 31 2.60 9.15 -30.95
N LYS A 32 3.52 9.77 -30.21
CA LYS A 32 3.52 9.75 -28.74
C LYS A 32 2.23 10.36 -28.18
N MET A 33 1.68 9.71 -27.17
CA MET A 33 0.48 10.14 -26.50
C MET A 33 0.65 10.06 -24.97
N ASP A 34 0.15 11.10 -24.30
CA ASP A 34 0.13 11.19 -22.85
C ASP A 34 -1.30 11.36 -22.34
N ILE A 35 -1.61 10.62 -21.28
CA ILE A 35 -2.85 10.76 -20.52
C ILE A 35 -2.48 11.17 -19.10
N ILE A 36 -2.59 12.48 -18.86
CA ILE A 36 -2.11 13.11 -17.63
C ILE A 36 -3.24 13.17 -16.61
N CYS A 37 -2.96 12.78 -15.37
CA CYS A 37 -3.88 12.95 -14.26
C CYS A 37 -4.09 14.45 -13.96
N ALA A 38 -5.30 14.83 -13.55
CA ALA A 38 -5.62 16.21 -13.16
C ALA A 38 -4.72 16.78 -12.05
N CYS A 39 -4.08 15.92 -11.23
CA CYS A 39 -3.09 16.36 -10.23
C CYS A 39 -1.72 16.72 -10.83
N GLY A 40 -1.48 16.46 -12.11
CA GLY A 40 -0.22 16.71 -12.80
C GLY A 40 0.97 15.81 -12.43
N LYS A 41 0.79 14.87 -11.47
CA LYS A 41 1.90 14.07 -10.93
C LYS A 41 2.03 12.67 -11.53
N SER A 42 1.12 12.24 -12.38
CA SER A 42 1.19 10.97 -13.10
C SER A 42 0.68 11.09 -14.52
N SER A 43 1.28 10.35 -15.42
CA SER A 43 0.87 10.27 -16.83
C SER A 43 1.06 8.85 -17.36
N LEU A 44 0.07 8.32 -18.06
CA LEU A 44 0.24 7.14 -18.89
C LEU A 44 0.83 7.60 -20.23
N HIS A 45 1.98 7.03 -20.58
CA HIS A 45 2.65 7.28 -21.86
C HIS A 45 2.41 6.12 -22.82
N MET A 46 2.18 6.45 -24.07
CA MET A 46 2.09 5.46 -25.14
C MET A 46 2.84 5.96 -26.38
N GLU A 47 3.66 5.09 -26.95
CA GLU A 47 4.45 5.37 -28.15
C GLU A 47 4.37 4.19 -29.14
N PRO A 48 3.95 4.40 -30.40
CA PRO A 48 4.02 3.38 -31.45
C PRO A 48 5.46 3.19 -31.92
N ASP A 49 5.84 1.95 -32.24
CA ASP A 49 7.11 1.62 -32.89
C ASP A 49 6.93 1.33 -34.40
N ALA A 50 8.06 1.17 -35.09
CA ALA A 50 8.09 0.87 -36.53
C ALA A 50 7.46 -0.47 -36.89
N LEU A 51 7.21 -1.36 -35.93
CA LEU A 51 6.59 -2.67 -36.11
C LEU A 51 5.09 -2.68 -35.75
N GLN A 52 4.47 -1.51 -35.65
CA GLN A 52 3.06 -1.35 -35.24
C GLN A 52 2.77 -1.96 -33.87
N ARG A 53 3.72 -1.85 -32.95
CA ARG A 53 3.53 -2.18 -31.54
C ARG A 53 3.50 -0.88 -30.74
N TYR A 54 2.78 -0.89 -29.64
CA TYR A 54 2.62 0.23 -28.75
C TYR A 54 3.35 -0.05 -27.44
N HIS A 55 4.32 0.77 -27.12
CA HIS A 55 5.01 0.77 -25.85
C HIS A 55 4.24 1.65 -24.89
N LEU A 56 3.85 1.09 -23.76
CA LEU A 56 3.10 1.78 -22.71
C LEU A 56 3.90 1.86 -21.43
N GLN A 57 3.88 3.02 -20.81
CA GLN A 57 4.33 3.23 -19.44
C GLN A 57 3.13 3.60 -18.60
N VAL A 58 2.73 2.71 -17.70
CA VAL A 58 1.47 2.80 -16.96
C VAL A 58 1.74 3.10 -15.49
N PRO A 59 1.31 4.25 -14.97
CA PRO A 59 1.32 4.49 -13.53
C PRO A 59 0.37 3.55 -12.81
N CYS A 60 0.82 2.95 -11.73
CA CYS A 60 0.08 1.93 -11.02
C CYS A 60 -0.44 2.42 -9.67
N GLY A 61 -1.76 2.55 -9.53
CA GLY A 61 -2.42 2.89 -8.27
C GLY A 61 -2.34 1.78 -7.22
N VAL A 62 -1.99 0.54 -7.64
CA VAL A 62 -1.93 -0.63 -6.73
C VAL A 62 -0.59 -0.69 -5.98
N CYS A 63 0.54 -0.48 -6.68
CA CYS A 63 1.88 -0.60 -6.08
C CYS A 63 2.66 0.72 -6.01
N GLY A 64 2.08 1.83 -6.45
CA GLY A 64 2.72 3.14 -6.47
C GLY A 64 3.80 3.34 -7.55
N GLY A 65 4.17 2.29 -8.30
CA GLY A 65 5.22 2.31 -9.32
C GLY A 65 4.71 2.59 -10.73
N VAL A 66 5.58 2.38 -11.73
CA VAL A 66 5.25 2.42 -13.16
C VAL A 66 5.55 1.05 -13.76
N HIS A 67 4.70 0.59 -14.67
CA HIS A 67 4.87 -0.68 -15.39
C HIS A 67 5.00 -0.41 -16.87
N ASP A 68 5.95 -1.10 -17.50
CA ASP A 68 6.12 -1.11 -18.94
C ASP A 68 5.33 -2.28 -19.55
N ALA A 69 4.64 -2.01 -20.66
CA ALA A 69 3.94 -3.02 -21.43
C ALA A 69 4.10 -2.77 -22.93
N VAL A 70 4.04 -3.84 -23.73
CA VAL A 70 4.06 -3.77 -25.19
C VAL A 70 2.82 -4.48 -25.71
N CYS A 71 2.05 -3.77 -26.53
CA CYS A 71 0.83 -4.28 -27.16
C CYS A 71 0.93 -4.12 -28.67
N ASN A 72 0.25 -4.99 -29.42
CA ASN A 72 0.10 -4.83 -30.87
C ASN A 72 -1.27 -4.25 -31.22
N ASP A 73 -1.43 -3.80 -32.45
CA ASP A 73 -2.70 -3.28 -32.98
C ASP A 73 -3.88 -4.19 -32.69
N ARG A 74 -3.71 -5.50 -32.91
CA ARG A 74 -4.77 -6.45 -32.71
C ARG A 74 -5.25 -6.51 -31.27
N ALA A 75 -4.33 -6.40 -30.31
CA ALA A 75 -4.69 -6.38 -28.88
C ALA A 75 -5.44 -5.11 -28.51
N LEU A 76 -5.03 -3.96 -29.04
CA LEU A 76 -5.63 -2.67 -28.72
C LEU A 76 -6.97 -2.44 -29.45
N PHE A 77 -7.08 -2.82 -30.72
CA PHE A 77 -8.20 -2.43 -31.57
C PHE A 77 -9.20 -3.56 -31.85
N SER A 78 -8.82 -4.83 -31.68
CA SER A 78 -9.75 -5.95 -31.86
C SER A 78 -10.21 -6.51 -30.52
N GLY A 79 -11.49 -6.84 -30.44
CA GLY A 79 -12.09 -7.40 -29.23
C GLY A 79 -12.51 -6.36 -28.18
N ARG A 80 -12.77 -6.86 -26.97
CA ARG A 80 -13.32 -6.05 -25.86
C ARG A 80 -12.31 -5.14 -25.20
N GLY A 81 -11.01 -5.37 -25.40
CA GLY A 81 -9.93 -4.60 -24.80
C GLY A 81 -8.93 -5.47 -24.04
N ILE A 82 -7.92 -4.82 -23.46
CA ILE A 82 -6.85 -5.44 -22.70
C ILE A 82 -6.79 -4.89 -21.29
N GLY A 83 -6.50 -5.75 -20.33
CA GLY A 83 -6.15 -5.37 -18.98
C GLY A 83 -4.66 -5.57 -18.77
N LEU A 84 -3.99 -4.57 -18.19
CA LEU A 84 -2.60 -4.65 -17.80
C LEU A 84 -2.52 -4.93 -16.31
N ALA A 85 -1.76 -5.96 -15.92
CA ALA A 85 -1.63 -6.36 -14.54
C ALA A 85 -0.37 -5.76 -13.90
N CYS A 86 -0.48 -5.40 -12.64
CA CYS A 86 0.64 -5.04 -11.80
C CYS A 86 1.54 -6.27 -11.56
N ALA A 87 2.81 -6.19 -11.95
CA ALA A 87 3.76 -7.29 -11.79
C ALA A 87 4.00 -7.68 -10.31
N LYS A 88 3.84 -6.72 -9.37
CA LYS A 88 4.03 -6.97 -7.93
C LYS A 88 2.81 -7.61 -7.26
N ALA A 89 1.60 -7.16 -7.62
CA ALA A 89 0.37 -7.57 -6.93
C ALA A 89 -0.50 -8.52 -7.76
N GLN A 90 -0.17 -8.75 -9.03
CA GLN A 90 -0.93 -9.55 -9.99
C GLN A 90 -2.40 -9.10 -10.15
N GLN A 91 -2.68 -7.84 -9.80
CA GLN A 91 -3.97 -7.18 -9.93
C GLN A 91 -3.96 -6.27 -11.16
N LEU A 92 -5.12 -6.05 -11.77
CA LEU A 92 -5.24 -5.07 -12.85
C LEU A 92 -4.83 -3.69 -12.36
N CYS A 93 -4.04 -2.96 -13.15
CA CYS A 93 -3.60 -1.59 -12.86
C CYS A 93 -4.00 -0.59 -13.96
N CYS A 94 -4.36 -1.08 -15.14
CA CYS A 94 -4.86 -0.27 -16.24
C CYS A 94 -5.77 -1.12 -17.13
N TYR A 95 -6.73 -0.47 -17.77
CA TYR A 95 -7.59 -1.09 -18.76
C TYR A 95 -7.69 -0.21 -20.01
N ILE A 96 -7.60 -0.84 -21.20
CA ILE A 96 -7.73 -0.16 -22.49
C ILE A 96 -8.76 -0.94 -23.30
N GLY A 97 -9.84 -0.29 -23.72
CA GLY A 97 -10.91 -1.00 -24.42
C GLY A 97 -12.06 -0.10 -24.87
N TRP A 98 -13.26 -0.65 -24.96
CA TRP A 98 -14.46 0.11 -25.24
C TRP A 98 -14.80 1.04 -24.06
N PRO A 99 -15.31 2.26 -24.33
CA PRO A 99 -15.61 3.25 -23.27
C PRO A 99 -16.43 2.69 -22.09
N GLU A 100 -17.52 1.99 -22.38
CA GLU A 100 -18.42 1.45 -21.36
C GLU A 100 -17.72 0.38 -20.48
N GLU A 101 -16.92 -0.47 -21.09
CA GLU A 101 -16.18 -1.54 -20.37
C GLU A 101 -15.06 -0.94 -19.50
N VAL A 102 -14.38 0.09 -20.00
CA VAL A 102 -13.31 0.77 -19.27
C VAL A 102 -13.86 1.47 -18.05
N HIS A 103 -15.04 2.12 -18.11
CA HIS A 103 -15.66 2.74 -16.95
C HIS A 103 -15.92 1.73 -15.84
N VAL A 104 -16.57 0.62 -16.14
CA VAL A 104 -16.88 -0.43 -15.14
C VAL A 104 -15.60 -1.00 -14.51
N LYS A 105 -14.56 -1.24 -15.31
CA LYS A 105 -13.29 -1.77 -14.81
C LYS A 105 -12.50 -0.74 -14.01
N LEU A 106 -12.58 0.53 -14.39
CA LEU A 106 -11.92 1.64 -13.71
C LEU A 106 -12.55 1.90 -12.34
N ASP A 107 -13.87 1.83 -12.22
CA ASP A 107 -14.56 1.97 -10.94
C ASP A 107 -14.14 0.86 -9.97
N ALA A 108 -14.15 -0.39 -10.42
CA ALA A 108 -13.69 -1.52 -9.60
C ALA A 108 -12.20 -1.38 -9.19
N LEU A 109 -11.35 -0.87 -10.09
CA LEU A 109 -9.94 -0.60 -9.79
C LEU A 109 -9.79 0.55 -8.79
N ALA A 110 -10.61 1.59 -8.89
CA ALA A 110 -10.58 2.72 -7.95
C ALA A 110 -10.98 2.29 -6.54
N GLU A 111 -12.02 1.46 -6.40
CA GLU A 111 -12.43 0.87 -5.11
C GLU A 111 -11.31 0.00 -4.51
N LEU A 112 -10.69 -0.86 -5.31
CA LEU A 112 -9.56 -1.67 -4.88
C LEU A 112 -8.41 -0.79 -4.35
N CYS A 113 -8.01 0.23 -5.10
CA CYS A 113 -6.93 1.13 -4.72
C CYS A 113 -7.27 1.95 -3.47
N ALA A 114 -8.53 2.36 -3.29
CA ALA A 114 -9.00 3.05 -2.09
C ALA A 114 -8.87 2.14 -0.86
N GLY A 115 -9.34 0.90 -0.94
CA GLY A 115 -9.22 -0.08 0.14
C GLY A 115 -7.77 -0.43 0.51
N LEU A 116 -6.85 -0.44 -0.48
CA LEU A 116 -5.42 -0.62 -0.21
C LEU A 116 -4.82 0.58 0.54
N ARG A 117 -5.19 1.80 0.16
CA ARG A 117 -4.73 3.03 0.83
C ARG A 117 -5.28 3.19 2.24
N GLU A 118 -6.55 2.82 2.45
CA GLU A 118 -7.15 2.81 3.78
C GLU A 118 -6.43 1.84 4.72
N LYS A 119 -6.02 0.68 4.21
CA LYS A 119 -5.18 -0.26 4.96
C LYS A 119 -3.80 0.28 5.27
N GLU A 120 -3.17 1.03 4.36
CA GLU A 120 -1.88 1.69 4.61
C GLU A 120 -2.00 2.87 5.59
N GLN A 121 -3.15 3.54 5.64
CA GLN A 121 -3.39 4.68 6.53
C GLN A 121 -3.91 4.27 7.92
N GLN A 122 -4.51 3.10 8.07
CA GLN A 122 -4.76 2.54 9.37
C GLN A 122 -3.39 2.16 9.94
N PRO A 123 -3.00 2.67 11.14
CA PRO A 123 -1.85 2.11 11.83
C PRO A 123 -2.19 0.65 12.07
N GLU A 124 -1.71 -0.20 11.17
CA GLU A 124 -1.98 -1.62 11.23
C GLU A 124 -1.62 -2.13 12.63
N GLU A 125 -2.59 -2.74 13.28
CA GLU A 125 -2.33 -3.88 14.12
C GLU A 125 -1.79 -5.00 13.20
N GLN A 126 -0.65 -4.75 12.55
CA GLN A 126 0.09 -5.80 11.90
C GLN A 126 0.59 -6.67 13.04
N GLU A 127 -0.05 -7.80 13.21
CA GLU A 127 0.64 -8.98 13.72
C GLU A 127 1.90 -9.09 12.86
N ALA A 128 3.03 -8.77 13.46
CA ALA A 128 4.32 -8.69 12.78
C ALA A 128 4.60 -10.07 12.16
N LYS A 129 4.38 -10.18 10.86
CA LYS A 129 4.70 -11.42 10.11
C LYS A 129 6.20 -11.70 10.07
N ALA A 130 7.01 -10.70 10.40
CA ALA A 130 8.45 -10.81 10.67
C ALA A 130 8.85 -9.66 11.59
N PHE A 131 9.69 -9.92 12.59
CA PHE A 131 10.29 -8.90 13.43
C PHE A 131 11.48 -8.27 12.71
N TYR A 132 11.85 -7.06 13.10
CA TYR A 132 13.06 -6.40 12.58
C TYR A 132 14.31 -7.20 12.98
N ASN A 133 14.32 -7.73 14.21
CA ASN A 133 15.30 -8.66 14.73
C ASN A 133 14.58 -9.69 15.62
N ASP A 134 14.43 -10.90 15.10
CA ASP A 134 13.70 -11.97 15.80
C ASP A 134 14.34 -12.33 17.14
N VAL A 135 15.68 -12.39 17.20
CA VAL A 135 16.41 -12.77 18.41
C VAL A 135 16.15 -11.74 19.51
N ILE A 136 16.37 -10.46 19.23
CA ILE A 136 16.15 -9.37 20.18
C ILE A 136 14.68 -9.30 20.63
N MET A 137 13.74 -9.48 19.71
CA MET A 137 12.32 -9.47 20.04
C MET A 137 11.97 -10.60 21.02
N TYR A 138 12.49 -11.82 20.82
CA TYR A 138 12.26 -12.94 21.73
C TYR A 138 12.87 -12.69 23.11
N GLU A 139 14.06 -12.13 23.17
CA GLU A 139 14.72 -11.80 24.43
C GLU A 139 13.98 -10.69 25.19
N VAL A 140 13.55 -9.63 24.50
CA VAL A 140 12.71 -8.56 25.07
C VAL A 140 11.39 -9.12 25.61
N LEU A 141 10.73 -10.02 24.88
CA LEU A 141 9.49 -10.65 25.34
C LEU A 141 9.72 -11.56 26.55
N SER A 142 10.86 -12.24 26.63
CA SER A 142 11.25 -13.06 27.78
C SER A 142 11.47 -12.20 29.01
N GLU A 143 12.25 -11.12 28.89
CA GLU A 143 12.50 -10.18 29.98
C GLU A 143 11.20 -9.50 30.48
N LEU A 144 10.33 -9.09 29.56
CA LEU A 144 9.02 -8.55 29.92
C LEU A 144 8.15 -9.53 30.71
N LYS A 145 8.20 -10.82 30.37
CA LYS A 145 7.50 -11.88 31.12
C LYS A 145 8.08 -12.04 32.55
N GLU A 146 9.39 -11.95 32.70
CA GLU A 146 10.03 -12.03 33.98
C GLU A 146 9.70 -10.83 34.87
N ILE A 147 9.72 -9.60 34.31
CA ILE A 147 9.29 -8.38 35.01
C ILE A 147 7.82 -8.48 35.42
N ALA A 148 6.95 -8.99 34.52
CA ALA A 148 5.53 -9.21 34.82
C ALA A 148 5.33 -10.26 35.92
N GLY A 149 6.07 -11.35 35.88
CA GLY A 149 6.00 -12.43 36.88
C GLY A 149 6.38 -11.97 38.30
N ARG A 150 7.13 -10.86 38.42
CA ARG A 150 7.52 -10.20 39.69
C ARG A 150 6.61 -9.03 40.07
N ASP A 151 5.43 -8.90 39.43
CA ASP A 151 4.54 -7.73 39.58
C ASP A 151 5.24 -6.39 39.29
N GLY A 152 6.27 -6.42 38.42
CA GLY A 152 7.09 -5.26 38.09
C GLY A 152 6.45 -4.29 37.06
N ILE A 153 5.26 -4.57 36.52
CA ILE A 153 4.57 -3.73 35.56
C ILE A 153 3.36 -3.06 36.22
N SER A 154 3.30 -1.74 36.20
CA SER A 154 2.22 -0.95 36.78
C SER A 154 1.87 0.24 35.89
N CYS A 155 0.74 0.88 36.16
CA CYS A 155 0.34 2.13 35.49
C CYS A 155 0.27 3.27 36.51
N ALA A 156 0.68 4.48 36.10
CA ALA A 156 0.58 5.67 36.93
C ALA A 156 -0.86 6.05 37.35
N CYS A 157 -1.87 5.54 36.62
CA CYS A 157 -3.28 5.70 37.01
C CYS A 157 -3.70 4.80 38.19
N GLY A 158 -2.82 3.94 38.71
CA GLY A 158 -3.11 2.95 39.76
C GLY A 158 -3.71 1.65 39.25
N GLY A 159 -4.01 1.55 37.97
CA GLY A 159 -4.54 0.33 37.30
C GLY A 159 -3.50 -0.79 37.28
N LYS A 160 -3.96 -2.02 37.50
CA LYS A 160 -3.13 -3.24 37.45
C LYS A 160 -3.37 -4.10 36.20
N HIS A 161 -4.37 -3.74 35.40
CA HIS A 161 -4.72 -4.49 34.21
C HIS A 161 -4.04 -3.87 32.98
N TRP A 162 -3.16 -4.61 32.39
CA TRP A 162 -2.44 -4.21 31.19
C TRP A 162 -2.39 -5.35 30.16
N THR A 163 -2.06 -5.03 28.92
CA THR A 163 -1.89 -5.99 27.82
C THR A 163 -0.66 -5.64 27.00
N MET A 164 -0.05 -6.61 26.37
CA MET A 164 1.06 -6.42 25.43
C MET A 164 0.53 -6.43 24.00
N LYS A 165 1.03 -5.49 23.18
CA LYS A 165 0.88 -5.47 21.73
C LYS A 165 2.27 -5.53 21.11
N VAL A 166 2.57 -6.65 20.43
CA VAL A 166 3.86 -6.85 19.75
C VAL A 166 3.84 -6.11 18.42
N ARG A 167 4.90 -5.34 18.15
CA ARG A 167 5.11 -4.59 16.91
C ARG A 167 6.33 -5.13 16.17
N HIS A 168 6.57 -4.63 14.95
CA HIS A 168 7.72 -5.05 14.14
C HIS A 168 9.08 -4.86 14.84
N ALA A 169 9.28 -3.77 15.56
CA ALA A 169 10.54 -3.42 16.24
C ALA A 169 10.31 -2.88 17.68
N ALA A 170 9.18 -3.21 18.32
CA ALA A 170 8.85 -2.74 19.66
C ALA A 170 7.72 -3.58 20.29
N VAL A 171 7.56 -3.46 21.61
CA VAL A 171 6.41 -3.99 22.36
C VAL A 171 5.72 -2.84 23.08
N ASP A 172 4.42 -2.66 22.83
CA ASP A 172 3.60 -1.67 23.54
C ASP A 172 2.90 -2.32 24.74
N LEU A 173 3.15 -1.83 25.95
CA LEU A 173 2.41 -2.17 27.16
C LEU A 173 1.24 -1.20 27.30
N VAL A 174 0.01 -1.67 27.19
CA VAL A 174 -1.19 -0.82 27.21
C VAL A 174 -1.99 -1.08 28.49
N CYS A 175 -2.24 -0.04 29.28
CA CYS A 175 -3.13 -0.11 30.44
C CYS A 175 -4.58 -0.24 29.97
N ARG A 176 -5.32 -1.23 30.47
CA ARG A 176 -6.73 -1.44 30.16
C ARG A 176 -7.66 -0.45 30.83
N ASP A 177 -7.22 0.12 31.95
CA ASP A 177 -8.07 1.01 32.75
C ASP A 177 -8.09 2.45 32.22
N CYS A 178 -6.93 2.98 31.75
CA CYS A 178 -6.82 4.36 31.26
C CYS A 178 -6.42 4.48 29.78
N GLY A 179 -6.08 3.36 29.10
CA GLY A 179 -5.66 3.34 27.71
C GLY A 179 -4.29 3.96 27.42
N ALA A 180 -3.50 4.29 28.47
CA ALA A 180 -2.14 4.75 28.29
C ALA A 180 -1.23 3.63 27.81
N ALA A 181 -0.20 3.96 27.04
CA ALA A 181 0.75 3.00 26.50
C ALA A 181 2.20 3.39 26.83
N LEU A 182 3.03 2.38 27.12
CA LEU A 182 4.47 2.48 27.22
C LEU A 182 5.10 1.66 26.12
N ARG A 183 5.88 2.27 25.25
CA ARG A 183 6.59 1.58 24.16
C ARG A 183 7.97 1.15 24.63
N ILE A 184 8.26 -0.14 24.45
CA ILE A 184 9.55 -0.78 24.69
C ILE A 184 10.16 -1.09 23.32
N PRO A 185 11.26 -0.45 22.91
CA PRO A 185 11.96 -0.77 21.68
C PRO A 185 12.51 -2.20 21.71
N ALA A 186 12.60 -2.85 20.54
CA ALA A 186 13.10 -4.22 20.38
C ALA A 186 13.73 -4.40 18.98
N ALA A 187 14.64 -3.50 18.60
CA ALA A 187 15.30 -3.49 17.30
C ALA A 187 16.76 -3.94 17.36
N ASN A 188 17.48 -3.68 18.45
CA ASN A 188 18.92 -3.91 18.60
C ASN A 188 19.30 -4.29 20.03
N ASP A 189 20.59 -4.65 20.23
CA ASP A 189 21.14 -5.04 21.54
C ASP A 189 21.03 -3.93 22.58
N ASP A 190 21.21 -2.67 22.20
CA ASP A 190 21.09 -1.52 23.11
C ASP A 190 19.66 -1.41 23.69
N ASP A 191 18.65 -1.76 22.90
CA ASP A 191 17.25 -1.77 23.36
C ASP A 191 17.03 -2.84 24.43
N LEU A 192 17.62 -4.02 24.25
CA LEU A 192 17.57 -5.13 25.20
C LEU A 192 18.32 -4.76 26.49
N ASP A 193 19.56 -4.27 26.38
CA ASP A 193 20.37 -3.85 27.52
C ASP A 193 19.66 -2.78 28.37
N ASN A 194 19.01 -1.82 27.71
CA ASN A 194 18.20 -0.80 28.39
C ASN A 194 17.00 -1.38 29.15
N LEU A 195 16.41 -2.48 28.65
CA LEU A 195 15.31 -3.17 29.32
C LEU A 195 15.82 -4.01 30.50
N CYS A 196 16.88 -4.78 30.31
CA CYS A 196 17.49 -5.66 31.34
C CYS A 196 17.95 -4.89 32.60
N CYS A 197 18.29 -3.60 32.44
CA CYS A 197 18.61 -2.73 33.57
C CYS A 197 17.37 -2.28 34.39
N ARG A 198 16.15 -2.65 33.96
CA ARG A 198 14.90 -2.20 34.61
C ARG A 198 14.23 -3.30 35.41
N MET A 199 14.15 -3.14 36.69
CA MET A 199 13.40 -4.06 37.57
C MET A 199 11.89 -3.79 37.59
N LYS A 200 11.48 -2.58 37.24
CA LYS A 200 10.07 -2.14 37.21
C LYS A 200 9.79 -1.26 35.97
N LEU A 201 8.61 -1.42 35.41
CA LEU A 201 8.10 -0.60 34.32
C LEU A 201 6.81 0.08 34.72
N THR A 202 6.74 1.39 34.57
CA THR A 202 5.54 2.17 34.87
C THR A 202 4.98 2.76 33.57
N ILE A 203 3.76 2.34 33.19
CA ILE A 203 3.02 2.92 32.07
C ILE A 203 2.63 4.34 32.47
N PRO A 204 2.96 5.40 31.66
CA PRO A 204 2.58 6.76 31.97
C PRO A 204 1.07 6.90 31.86
N GLY A 205 0.37 7.01 32.99
CA GLY A 205 -1.08 7.12 33.03
C GLY A 205 -1.60 8.32 32.24
N LYS A 206 -2.80 8.20 31.67
CA LYS A 206 -3.55 9.38 31.22
C LYS A 206 -4.28 9.93 32.42
N VAL A 207 -3.93 11.17 32.76
CA VAL A 207 -4.65 11.97 33.79
C VAL A 207 -5.94 12.46 33.19
#